data_e39f8608e6bc97dd52a36691da86d356
#
_entry.id   e39f8608e6bc97dd52a36691da86d356
#
_cell.length_a   1.000
_cell.length_b   1.000
_cell.length_c   1.000
_cell.angle_alpha   90.00
_cell.angle_beta   90.00
_cell.angle_gamma   90.00
#
_symmetry.space_group_name_H-M   'P 1'
#
loop_
_entity.id
_entity.type
_entity.pdbx_description
1 polymer ?
#
loop_
_entity_poly.entity_id
_entity_poly.type
_entity_poly.pdbx_seq_one_letter_code
_entity_poly.pdbx_strand_id
1 'polypeptide(L)'
;MKNKIAVVTALAGIDPAKAHPLYDIKFDTADYYIFTDQKNLAIPNGWNKRTLYPAFIDKKYQARRACRMVKQMSHMLLPDYDYYIWHDNINYVGEDPNKIVERLEENDMAFFEHPIQNGWINEMMGARRREHPGLVDRTITILKDQFQIPNDLPVWETTAFVRKNNKSANECCGIWNDLLNNLTSRDQVTLPAAIYLTQAKVGTLPGRAIAAAGNNEILPNLSLPLYFNGLTP
;
A
#
# COMPACT_ATOMS: atom_id res chain seq x y z
N MET A 1 -24.10 3.42 13.96
CA MET A 1 -23.11 4.53 13.81
C MET A 1 -22.56 4.45 12.39
N LYS A 2 -22.31 5.59 11.75
CA LYS A 2 -21.68 5.60 10.41
C LYS A 2 -20.20 5.29 10.58
N ASN A 3 -19.64 4.36 9.80
CA ASN A 3 -18.21 4.05 9.82
C ASN A 3 -17.38 5.29 9.47
N LYS A 4 -16.30 5.52 10.20
CA LYS A 4 -15.32 6.55 9.87
C LYS A 4 -14.23 5.93 8.99
N ILE A 5 -14.12 6.40 7.76
CA ILE A 5 -13.19 5.88 6.76
C ILE A 5 -12.18 6.95 6.39
N ALA A 6 -10.89 6.62 6.44
CA ALA A 6 -9.82 7.45 5.89
C ALA A 6 -9.30 6.85 4.59
N VAL A 7 -9.31 7.62 3.52
CA VAL A 7 -8.58 7.34 2.28
C VAL A 7 -7.23 8.01 2.38
N VAL A 8 -6.15 7.24 2.26
CA VAL A 8 -4.80 7.69 2.60
C VAL A 8 -3.84 7.44 1.43
N THR A 9 -3.06 8.45 1.11
CA THR A 9 -1.92 8.34 0.19
C THR A 9 -0.71 9.10 0.73
N ALA A 10 0.46 8.86 0.15
CA ALA A 10 1.69 9.59 0.50
C ALA A 10 2.55 9.88 -0.74
N LEU A 11 3.20 11.04 -0.73
CA LEU A 11 4.12 11.49 -1.76
C LEU A 11 5.30 12.22 -1.13
N ALA A 12 6.50 11.68 -1.25
CA ALA A 12 7.71 12.29 -0.70
C ALA A 12 8.94 12.07 -1.59
N GLY A 13 9.89 12.99 -1.53
CA GLY A 13 11.19 12.89 -2.21
C GLY A 13 11.12 12.96 -3.74
N ILE A 14 10.04 13.45 -4.31
CA ILE A 14 9.85 13.65 -5.75
C ILE A 14 9.74 15.13 -6.02
N ASP A 15 10.35 15.60 -7.11
CA ASP A 15 10.14 16.94 -7.62
C ASP A 15 8.65 17.16 -7.90
N PRO A 16 8.01 18.22 -7.34
CA PRO A 16 6.60 18.50 -7.57
C PRO A 16 6.19 18.54 -9.04
N ALA A 17 7.09 19.04 -9.91
CA ALA A 17 6.85 19.10 -11.36
C ALA A 17 6.80 17.70 -12.04
N LYS A 18 7.31 16.68 -11.36
CA LYS A 18 7.35 15.28 -11.84
C LYS A 18 6.38 14.38 -11.08
N ALA A 19 5.70 14.91 -10.08
CA ALA A 19 4.68 14.17 -9.34
C ALA A 19 3.46 13.95 -10.22
N HIS A 20 2.88 12.74 -10.16
CA HIS A 20 1.56 12.53 -10.72
C HIS A 20 0.56 13.43 -9.98
N PRO A 21 -0.31 14.14 -10.70
CA PRO A 21 -1.36 14.92 -10.06
C PRO A 21 -2.26 13.98 -9.25
N LEU A 22 -2.69 14.47 -8.10
CA LEU A 22 -3.75 13.78 -7.36
C LEU A 22 -5.07 13.94 -8.13
N TYR A 23 -5.83 12.88 -8.21
CA TYR A 23 -7.13 12.91 -8.85
C TYR A 23 -8.15 13.64 -7.97
N ASP A 24 -8.93 14.55 -8.56
CA ASP A 24 -10.02 15.26 -7.88
C ASP A 24 -11.30 14.40 -7.84
N ILE A 25 -11.14 13.17 -7.34
CA ILE A 25 -12.23 12.24 -7.11
C ILE A 25 -12.32 12.00 -5.61
N LYS A 26 -13.49 12.30 -5.05
CA LYS A 26 -13.78 12.03 -3.65
C LYS A 26 -15.26 11.69 -3.46
N PHE A 27 -15.52 10.95 -2.42
CA PHE A 27 -16.85 10.62 -1.95
C PHE A 27 -17.06 11.20 -0.55
N ASP A 28 -18.24 11.72 -0.27
CA ASP A 28 -18.58 12.33 1.05
C ASP A 28 -18.70 11.28 2.18
N THR A 29 -18.42 10.03 1.86
CA THR A 29 -18.44 8.89 2.78
C THR A 29 -17.10 8.63 3.47
N ALA A 30 -16.04 9.37 3.09
CA ALA A 30 -14.70 9.22 3.67
C ALA A 30 -13.98 10.59 3.75
N ASP A 31 -12.98 10.65 4.63
CA ASP A 31 -12.02 11.74 4.67
C ASP A 31 -10.76 11.36 3.89
N TYR A 32 -10.24 12.29 3.10
CA TYR A 32 -9.09 12.06 2.22
C TYR A 32 -7.84 12.73 2.77
N TYR A 33 -6.74 11.99 2.84
CA TYR A 33 -5.46 12.45 3.37
C TYR A 33 -4.31 12.20 2.42
N ILE A 34 -3.46 13.23 2.25
CA ILE A 34 -2.15 13.09 1.66
C ILE A 34 -1.07 13.46 2.65
N PHE A 35 -0.10 12.58 2.83
CA PHE A 35 1.12 12.82 3.59
C PHE A 35 2.25 13.16 2.63
N THR A 36 2.88 14.35 2.82
CA THR A 36 3.92 14.83 1.88
C THR A 36 4.93 15.75 2.57
N ASP A 37 6.17 15.72 2.09
CA ASP A 37 7.23 16.68 2.43
C ASP A 37 7.13 17.99 1.62
N GLN A 38 6.26 18.03 0.63
CA GLN A 38 6.18 19.12 -0.32
C GLN A 38 5.23 20.22 0.17
N LYS A 39 5.79 21.36 0.57
CA LYS A 39 4.99 22.51 1.06
C LYS A 39 4.02 23.04 0.01
N ASN A 40 4.45 23.13 -1.24
CA ASN A 40 3.72 23.76 -2.34
C ASN A 40 2.98 22.76 -3.25
N LEU A 41 2.83 21.48 -2.82
CA LEU A 41 2.05 20.53 -3.58
C LEU A 41 0.60 21.01 -3.66
N ALA A 42 0.11 21.18 -4.88
CA ALA A 42 -1.32 21.39 -5.13
C ALA A 42 -2.08 20.11 -4.77
N ILE A 43 -3.11 20.26 -3.97
CA ILE A 43 -3.99 19.13 -3.57
C ILE A 43 -5.43 19.43 -4.01
N PRO A 44 -6.22 18.40 -4.33
CA PRO A 44 -7.62 18.57 -4.66
C PRO A 44 -8.42 19.19 -3.51
N ASN A 45 -9.49 19.88 -3.84
CA ASN A 45 -10.36 20.47 -2.84
C ASN A 45 -10.98 19.40 -1.92
N GLY A 46 -10.95 19.65 -0.62
CA GLY A 46 -11.47 18.74 0.41
C GLY A 46 -10.53 17.58 0.79
N TRP A 47 -9.31 17.56 0.28
CA TRP A 47 -8.24 16.71 0.81
C TRP A 47 -7.56 17.37 2.00
N ASN A 48 -7.15 16.56 2.96
CA ASN A 48 -6.38 16.97 4.13
C ASN A 48 -4.89 16.73 3.90
N LYS A 49 -4.10 17.81 3.84
CA LYS A 49 -2.64 17.72 3.73
C LYS A 49 -2.02 17.50 5.11
N ARG A 50 -1.13 16.51 5.22
CA ARG A 50 -0.31 16.24 6.38
C ARG A 50 1.17 16.29 6.02
N THR A 51 1.98 16.93 6.86
CA THR A 51 3.41 17.07 6.59
C THR A 51 4.16 15.82 7.00
N LEU A 52 4.97 15.27 6.09
CA LEU A 52 6.05 14.34 6.43
C LEU A 52 7.28 15.16 6.81
N TYR A 53 7.89 14.85 7.96
CA TYR A 53 9.04 15.62 8.45
C TYR A 53 10.29 15.36 7.62
N PRO A 54 11.04 16.43 7.22
CA PRO A 54 12.21 16.33 6.35
C PRO A 54 13.35 15.46 6.88
N ALA A 55 13.48 15.29 8.20
CA ALA A 55 14.51 14.45 8.82
C ALA A 55 14.54 13.00 8.32
N PHE A 56 13.46 12.54 7.68
CA PHE A 56 13.35 11.18 7.12
C PHE A 56 13.63 11.11 5.62
N ILE A 57 13.96 12.22 4.92
CA ILE A 57 13.79 12.32 3.47
C ILE A 57 15.05 12.67 2.70
N ASP A 58 16.24 12.70 3.33
CA ASP A 58 17.49 13.11 2.69
C ASP A 58 17.94 12.26 1.49
N LYS A 59 17.30 11.10 1.30
CA LYS A 59 17.62 10.19 0.17
C LYS A 59 16.35 9.55 -0.37
N LYS A 60 16.32 9.33 -1.69
CA LYS A 60 15.22 8.62 -2.41
C LYS A 60 14.73 7.36 -1.70
N TYR A 61 15.64 6.64 -1.05
CA TYR A 61 15.33 5.42 -0.29
C TYR A 61 14.54 5.72 0.99
N GLN A 62 14.91 6.79 1.70
CA GLN A 62 14.23 7.23 2.91
C GLN A 62 12.84 7.79 2.62
N ALA A 63 12.69 8.54 1.50
CA ALA A 63 11.39 9.02 1.04
C ALA A 63 10.42 7.87 0.77
N ARG A 64 10.89 6.81 0.10
CA ARG A 64 10.11 5.59 -0.12
C ARG A 64 9.69 4.92 1.20
N ARG A 65 10.60 4.80 2.17
CA ARG A 65 10.30 4.26 3.50
C ARG A 65 9.29 5.12 4.24
N ALA A 66 9.42 6.44 4.19
CA ALA A 66 8.48 7.36 4.81
C ALA A 66 7.05 7.19 4.25
N CYS A 67 6.90 7.09 2.92
CA CYS A 67 5.60 6.81 2.31
C CYS A 67 5.03 5.45 2.76
N ARG A 68 5.88 4.43 2.86
CA ARG A 68 5.45 3.11 3.31
C ARG A 68 5.12 3.06 4.80
N MET A 69 5.81 3.84 5.61
CA MET A 69 5.44 4.01 7.02
C MET A 69 4.02 4.59 7.14
N VAL A 70 3.67 5.61 6.36
CA VAL A 70 2.29 6.13 6.31
C VAL A 70 1.30 5.04 5.91
N LYS A 71 1.63 4.28 4.87
CA LYS A 71 0.85 3.16 4.35
C LYS A 71 0.53 2.12 5.42
N GLN A 72 1.52 1.74 6.18
CA GLN A 72 1.42 0.68 7.18
C GLN A 72 0.89 1.18 8.52
N MET A 73 1.31 2.37 8.94
CA MET A 73 1.03 2.91 10.27
C MET A 73 -0.06 3.99 10.30
N SER A 74 -0.97 4.00 9.32
CA SER A 74 -2.08 4.97 9.24
C SER A 74 -2.89 5.05 10.55
N HIS A 75 -3.05 3.93 11.27
CA HIS A 75 -3.76 3.88 12.54
C HIS A 75 -3.08 4.69 13.67
N MET A 76 -1.77 4.86 13.61
CA MET A 76 -1.05 5.72 14.55
C MET A 76 -1.11 7.20 14.16
N LEU A 77 -1.19 7.47 12.86
CA LEU A 77 -1.21 8.82 12.30
C LEU A 77 -2.61 9.44 12.30
N LEU A 78 -3.64 8.61 12.23
CA LEU A 78 -5.05 8.96 12.13
C LEU A 78 -5.87 7.99 13.02
N PRO A 79 -5.75 8.06 14.36
CA PRO A 79 -6.28 7.02 15.26
C PRO A 79 -7.82 6.95 15.33
N ASP A 80 -8.53 8.01 14.91
CA ASP A 80 -9.98 8.17 15.10
C ASP A 80 -10.82 7.53 13.99
N TYR A 81 -10.22 6.72 13.10
CA TYR A 81 -10.91 6.07 12.00
C TYR A 81 -11.10 4.58 12.28
N ASP A 82 -12.22 4.03 11.80
CA ASP A 82 -12.54 2.61 11.89
C ASP A 82 -11.87 1.80 10.77
N TYR A 83 -11.65 2.45 9.61
CA TYR A 83 -11.10 1.82 8.40
C TYR A 83 -10.13 2.74 7.68
N TYR A 84 -9.15 2.13 7.01
CA TYR A 84 -8.19 2.81 6.13
C TYR A 84 -8.22 2.18 4.75
N ILE A 85 -8.32 3.02 3.72
CA ILE A 85 -8.13 2.65 2.33
C ILE A 85 -6.84 3.32 1.88
N TRP A 86 -5.84 2.51 1.55
CA TRP A 86 -4.59 2.98 0.99
C TRP A 86 -4.62 2.94 -0.53
N HIS A 87 -4.05 3.93 -1.18
CA HIS A 87 -3.63 3.86 -2.58
C HIS A 87 -2.31 4.59 -2.80
N ASP A 88 -1.46 4.09 -3.68
CA ASP A 88 -0.29 4.82 -4.14
C ASP A 88 -0.75 6.06 -4.94
N ASN A 89 0.04 7.14 -4.94
CA ASN A 89 -0.36 8.43 -5.53
C ASN A 89 -0.60 8.41 -7.06
N ILE A 90 -0.19 7.34 -7.75
CA ILE A 90 -0.50 7.10 -9.16
C ILE A 90 -1.91 6.53 -9.40
N ASN A 91 -2.62 6.24 -8.33
CA ASN A 91 -3.93 5.60 -8.32
C ASN A 91 -4.97 6.52 -7.67
N TYR A 92 -6.24 6.15 -7.77
CA TYR A 92 -7.34 6.83 -7.08
C TYR A 92 -8.40 5.82 -6.66
N VAL A 93 -9.25 6.23 -5.71
CA VAL A 93 -10.42 5.45 -5.29
C VAL A 93 -11.60 5.83 -6.17
N GLY A 94 -12.00 4.94 -7.06
CA GLY A 94 -13.05 5.18 -8.06
C GLY A 94 -14.44 4.70 -7.65
N GLU A 95 -14.59 4.16 -6.43
CA GLU A 95 -15.85 3.66 -5.89
C GLU A 95 -16.11 4.21 -4.49
N ASP A 96 -17.39 4.22 -4.07
CA ASP A 96 -17.76 4.62 -2.71
C ASP A 96 -16.98 3.81 -1.66
N PRO A 97 -16.21 4.49 -0.79
CA PRO A 97 -15.44 3.87 0.28
C PRO A 97 -16.22 2.89 1.16
N ASN A 98 -17.51 3.12 1.41
CA ASN A 98 -18.33 2.17 2.16
C ASN A 98 -18.42 0.81 1.47
N LYS A 99 -18.60 0.78 0.14
CA LYS A 99 -18.65 -0.46 -0.62
C LYS A 99 -17.33 -1.21 -0.60
N ILE A 100 -16.21 -0.47 -0.58
CA ILE A 100 -14.87 -1.07 -0.45
C ILE A 100 -14.71 -1.73 0.92
N VAL A 101 -15.13 -1.03 1.97
CA VAL A 101 -15.08 -1.53 3.35
C VAL A 101 -15.97 -2.76 3.54
N GLU A 102 -17.16 -2.80 2.92
CA GLU A 102 -18.06 -3.96 2.95
C GLU A 102 -17.39 -5.24 2.43
N ARG A 103 -16.45 -5.13 1.48
CA ARG A 103 -15.70 -6.28 0.95
C ARG A 103 -14.68 -6.87 1.92
N LEU A 104 -14.39 -6.22 3.02
CA LEU A 104 -13.59 -6.83 4.07
C LEU A 104 -14.30 -8.04 4.71
N GLU A 105 -15.63 -8.01 4.75
CA GLU A 105 -16.39 -9.05 5.42
C GLU A 105 -15.83 -9.34 6.82
N GLU A 106 -15.42 -10.58 7.09
CA GLU A 106 -14.78 -10.96 8.35
C GLU A 106 -13.27 -10.72 8.39
N ASN A 107 -12.63 -10.38 7.24
CA ASN A 107 -11.21 -10.19 7.17
C ASN A 107 -10.76 -8.90 7.87
N ASP A 108 -9.53 -8.89 8.35
CA ASP A 108 -8.89 -7.72 8.95
C ASP A 108 -8.38 -6.74 7.88
N MET A 109 -7.91 -7.30 6.77
CA MET A 109 -7.38 -6.59 5.62
C MET A 109 -7.79 -7.27 4.32
N ALA A 110 -7.85 -6.52 3.21
CA ALA A 110 -8.06 -7.09 1.89
C ALA A 110 -7.18 -6.39 0.85
N PHE A 111 -6.54 -7.18 0.00
CA PHE A 111 -5.61 -6.76 -1.03
C PHE A 111 -6.02 -7.32 -2.39
N PHE A 112 -5.48 -6.76 -3.46
CA PHE A 112 -5.53 -7.39 -4.78
C PHE A 112 -4.49 -8.51 -4.86
N GLU A 113 -4.83 -9.57 -5.57
CA GLU A 113 -3.88 -10.63 -5.88
C GLU A 113 -2.77 -10.10 -6.79
N HIS A 114 -1.54 -10.53 -6.56
CA HIS A 114 -0.43 -10.08 -7.40
C HIS A 114 -0.53 -10.71 -8.81
N PRO A 115 -0.51 -9.89 -9.89
CA PRO A 115 -0.88 -10.37 -11.23
C PRO A 115 0.16 -11.29 -11.87
N ILE A 116 1.39 -11.30 -11.38
CA ILE A 116 2.52 -11.96 -12.06
C ILE A 116 3.27 -12.93 -11.14
N GLN A 117 3.45 -12.56 -9.88
CA GLN A 117 4.34 -13.29 -8.97
C GLN A 117 3.59 -14.37 -8.20
N ASN A 118 4.14 -15.57 -8.23
CA ASN A 118 3.67 -16.71 -7.47
C ASN A 118 4.69 -17.02 -6.37
N GLY A 119 4.47 -16.47 -5.18
CA GLY A 119 5.33 -16.62 -4.02
C GLY A 119 6.32 -15.46 -3.81
N TRP A 120 6.56 -15.13 -2.53
CA TRP A 120 7.37 -14.00 -2.11
C TRP A 120 8.84 -14.09 -2.50
N ILE A 121 9.40 -15.32 -2.62
CA ILE A 121 10.77 -15.52 -3.07
C ILE A 121 10.93 -15.05 -4.53
N ASN A 122 9.98 -15.40 -5.40
CA ASN A 122 10.01 -14.97 -6.80
C ASN A 122 9.91 -13.43 -6.92
N GLU A 123 9.07 -12.80 -6.09
CA GLU A 123 9.01 -11.34 -6.01
C GLU A 123 10.35 -10.74 -5.56
N MET A 124 11.00 -11.34 -4.55
CA MET A 124 12.30 -10.89 -4.08
C MET A 124 13.41 -11.11 -5.12
N MET A 125 13.40 -12.23 -5.84
CA MET A 125 14.33 -12.47 -6.95
C MET A 125 14.12 -11.47 -8.09
N GLY A 126 12.89 -11.12 -8.41
CA GLY A 126 12.57 -10.06 -9.37
C GLY A 126 13.07 -8.67 -8.93
N ALA A 127 13.20 -8.43 -7.64
CA ALA A 127 13.71 -7.18 -7.08
C ALA A 127 15.24 -7.01 -7.23
N ARG A 128 16.02 -8.05 -7.56
CA ARG A 128 17.50 -7.98 -7.76
C ARG A 128 17.93 -6.88 -8.72
N ARG A 129 17.10 -6.48 -9.65
CA ARG A 129 17.39 -5.38 -10.57
C ARG A 129 17.29 -3.99 -9.92
N ARG A 130 16.67 -3.90 -8.76
CA ARG A 130 16.33 -2.64 -8.09
C ARG A 130 16.95 -2.51 -6.69
N GLU A 131 17.37 -3.62 -6.10
CA GLU A 131 17.99 -3.72 -4.79
C GLU A 131 19.38 -4.34 -4.88
N HIS A 132 20.24 -4.03 -3.92
CA HIS A 132 21.58 -4.63 -3.87
C HIS A 132 21.49 -6.14 -3.70
N PRO A 133 22.20 -6.97 -4.52
CA PRO A 133 22.10 -8.43 -4.46
C PRO A 133 22.30 -9.01 -3.05
N GLY A 134 23.28 -8.52 -2.29
CA GLY A 134 23.52 -8.97 -0.92
C GLY A 134 22.37 -8.68 0.04
N LEU A 135 21.57 -7.63 -0.21
CA LEU A 135 20.36 -7.36 0.56
C LEU A 135 19.26 -8.37 0.21
N VAL A 136 19.14 -8.73 -1.06
CA VAL A 136 18.19 -9.75 -1.53
C VAL A 136 18.47 -11.08 -0.85
N ASP A 137 19.74 -11.56 -0.94
CA ASP A 137 20.12 -12.85 -0.38
C ASP A 137 19.96 -12.88 1.15
N ARG A 138 20.39 -11.80 1.83
CA ARG A 138 20.17 -11.64 3.28
C ARG A 138 18.69 -11.68 3.65
N THR A 139 17.84 -10.99 2.92
CA THR A 139 16.40 -10.97 3.19
C THR A 139 15.80 -12.36 3.06
N ILE A 140 16.14 -13.10 1.98
CA ILE A 140 15.66 -14.47 1.78
C ILE A 140 16.13 -15.37 2.92
N THR A 141 17.41 -15.31 3.29
CA THR A 141 17.97 -16.11 4.39
C THR A 141 17.23 -15.83 5.70
N ILE A 142 17.04 -14.55 6.06
CA ILE A 142 16.38 -14.21 7.33
C ILE A 142 14.92 -14.67 7.33
N LEU A 143 14.15 -14.39 6.29
CA LEU A 143 12.75 -14.78 6.25
C LEU A 143 12.57 -16.30 6.22
N LYS A 144 13.38 -17.00 5.43
CA LYS A 144 13.27 -18.44 5.28
C LYS A 144 13.85 -19.21 6.47
N ASP A 145 15.08 -18.90 6.88
CA ASP A 145 15.84 -19.72 7.81
C ASP A 145 15.64 -19.32 9.27
N GLN A 146 15.45 -18.01 9.56
CA GLN A 146 15.24 -17.53 10.93
C GLN A 146 13.76 -17.47 11.29
N PHE A 147 12.92 -16.93 10.39
CA PHE A 147 11.47 -16.81 10.63
C PHE A 147 10.67 -18.01 10.10
N GLN A 148 11.31 -18.94 9.38
CA GLN A 148 10.70 -20.15 8.83
C GLN A 148 9.44 -19.85 7.97
N ILE A 149 9.49 -18.74 7.23
CA ILE A 149 8.40 -18.32 6.36
C ILE A 149 8.28 -19.31 5.19
N PRO A 150 7.12 -19.95 4.97
CA PRO A 150 6.89 -20.84 3.84
C PRO A 150 7.15 -20.15 2.49
N ASN A 151 7.75 -20.88 1.56
CA ASN A 151 8.16 -20.32 0.27
C ASN A 151 6.98 -20.00 -0.67
N ASP A 152 5.88 -20.68 -0.47
CA ASP A 152 4.68 -20.70 -1.32
C ASP A 152 3.56 -19.75 -0.85
N LEU A 153 3.86 -18.88 0.13
CA LEU A 153 2.88 -17.89 0.56
C LEU A 153 2.50 -16.98 -0.61
N PRO A 154 1.21 -16.65 -0.74
CA PRO A 154 0.72 -15.76 -1.78
C PRO A 154 1.35 -14.38 -1.67
N VAL A 155 1.58 -13.74 -2.81
CA VAL A 155 1.99 -12.35 -2.89
C VAL A 155 0.80 -11.48 -3.21
N TRP A 156 0.73 -10.35 -2.54
CA TRP A 156 -0.35 -9.39 -2.69
C TRP A 156 0.12 -8.13 -3.41
N GLU A 157 -0.73 -7.57 -4.23
CA GLU A 157 -0.52 -6.22 -4.78
C GLU A 157 -0.76 -5.18 -3.69
N THR A 158 0.28 -4.43 -3.36
CA THR A 158 0.23 -3.48 -2.23
C THR A 158 0.02 -2.03 -2.65
N THR A 159 -0.16 -1.74 -3.92
CA THR A 159 -0.41 -0.38 -4.41
C THR A 159 -1.74 0.18 -3.93
N ALA A 160 -2.69 -0.70 -3.59
CA ALA A 160 -3.93 -0.32 -2.95
C ALA A 160 -4.50 -1.47 -2.12
N PHE A 161 -5.12 -1.14 -1.00
CA PHE A 161 -5.78 -2.10 -0.12
C PHE A 161 -6.70 -1.40 0.88
N VAL A 162 -7.52 -2.18 1.55
CA VAL A 162 -8.39 -1.74 2.64
C VAL A 162 -8.11 -2.55 3.91
N ARG A 163 -8.24 -1.93 5.07
CA ARG A 163 -8.08 -2.60 6.36
C ARG A 163 -8.93 -1.99 7.47
N LYS A 164 -9.25 -2.80 8.47
CA LYS A 164 -9.85 -2.37 9.73
C LYS A 164 -8.83 -1.68 10.64
N ASN A 165 -9.31 -0.83 11.52
CA ASN A 165 -8.54 -0.35 12.67
C ASN A 165 -8.83 -1.25 13.87
N ASN A 166 -8.28 -2.44 13.86
CA ASN A 166 -8.40 -3.40 14.96
C ASN A 166 -7.02 -3.93 15.38
N LYS A 167 -6.96 -4.64 16.48
CA LYS A 167 -5.70 -5.15 17.05
C LYS A 167 -4.94 -6.00 16.03
N SER A 168 -5.60 -6.95 15.38
CA SER A 168 -4.98 -7.89 14.43
C SER A 168 -4.37 -7.19 13.21
N ALA A 169 -5.14 -6.32 12.54
CA ALA A 169 -4.65 -5.54 11.40
C ALA A 169 -3.50 -4.60 11.79
N ASN A 170 -3.60 -3.97 12.97
CA ASN A 170 -2.59 -3.03 13.43
C ASN A 170 -1.28 -3.74 13.80
N GLU A 171 -1.34 -4.90 14.44
CA GLU A 171 -0.19 -5.75 14.75
C GLU A 171 0.50 -6.24 13.46
N CYS A 172 -0.28 -6.73 12.50
CA CYS A 172 0.24 -7.14 11.19
C CYS A 172 0.96 -5.97 10.49
N CYS A 173 0.35 -4.79 10.47
CA CYS A 173 0.96 -3.59 9.89
C CYS A 173 2.23 -3.16 10.62
N GLY A 174 2.31 -3.31 11.95
CA GLY A 174 3.51 -3.08 12.75
C GLY A 174 4.65 -4.01 12.35
N ILE A 175 4.41 -5.31 12.34
CA ILE A 175 5.39 -6.32 11.89
C ILE A 175 5.79 -6.07 10.43
N TRP A 176 4.84 -5.77 9.56
CA TRP A 176 5.13 -5.44 8.16
C TRP A 176 6.07 -4.23 8.03
N ASN A 177 5.84 -3.16 8.80
CA ASN A 177 6.69 -1.99 8.83
C ASN A 177 8.11 -2.31 9.36
N ASP A 178 8.21 -3.12 10.41
CA ASP A 178 9.50 -3.51 11.00
C ASP A 178 10.32 -4.38 10.03
N LEU A 179 9.71 -5.38 9.40
CA LEU A 179 10.36 -6.20 8.39
C LEU A 179 10.84 -5.36 7.20
N LEU A 180 10.01 -4.43 6.74
CA LEU A 180 10.38 -3.54 5.63
C LEU A 180 11.56 -2.64 5.99
N ASN A 181 11.57 -2.07 7.18
CA ASN A 181 12.63 -1.18 7.61
C ASN A 181 13.97 -1.89 7.82
N ASN A 182 13.95 -3.16 8.20
CA ASN A 182 15.15 -3.92 8.54
C ASN A 182 15.69 -4.82 7.41
N LEU A 183 14.83 -5.24 6.47
CA LEU A 183 15.19 -6.26 5.48
C LEU A 183 15.25 -5.75 4.04
N THR A 184 14.21 -5.09 3.55
CA THR A 184 14.10 -4.73 2.12
C THR A 184 13.21 -3.52 1.93
N SER A 185 13.34 -2.82 0.80
CA SER A 185 12.38 -1.78 0.43
C SER A 185 11.13 -2.31 -0.28
N ARG A 186 11.03 -3.63 -0.47
CA ARG A 186 9.91 -4.28 -1.19
C ARG A 186 8.82 -4.71 -0.21
N ASP A 187 7.78 -3.90 -0.12
CA ASP A 187 6.62 -4.15 0.74
C ASP A 187 5.84 -5.42 0.36
N GLN A 188 5.81 -5.79 -0.91
CA GLN A 188 5.21 -7.02 -1.42
C GLN A 188 5.93 -8.30 -0.95
N VAL A 189 7.22 -8.21 -0.58
CA VAL A 189 8.00 -9.32 -0.03
C VAL A 189 7.73 -9.50 1.45
N THR A 190 7.62 -8.40 2.19
CA THR A 190 7.51 -8.43 3.66
C THR A 190 6.06 -8.60 4.15
N LEU A 191 5.07 -8.26 3.33
CA LEU A 191 3.66 -8.43 3.70
C LEU A 191 3.27 -9.91 3.92
N PRO A 192 3.59 -10.88 3.03
CA PRO A 192 3.29 -12.30 3.28
C PRO A 192 3.88 -12.81 4.60
N ALA A 193 5.11 -12.40 4.90
CA ALA A 193 5.76 -12.76 6.16
C ALA A 193 5.03 -12.16 7.37
N ALA A 194 4.63 -10.89 7.32
CA ALA A 194 3.88 -10.26 8.40
C ALA A 194 2.53 -10.94 8.64
N ILE A 195 1.80 -11.28 7.57
CA ILE A 195 0.54 -12.02 7.65
C ILE A 195 0.76 -13.39 8.30
N TYR A 196 1.77 -14.12 7.86
CA TYR A 196 2.10 -15.45 8.41
C TYR A 196 2.45 -15.37 9.90
N LEU A 197 3.27 -14.42 10.32
CA LEU A 197 3.71 -14.28 11.71
C LEU A 197 2.57 -13.85 12.65
N THR A 198 1.61 -13.06 12.17
CA THR A 198 0.51 -12.53 12.99
C THR A 198 -0.79 -13.29 12.86
N GLN A 199 -0.89 -14.17 11.85
CA GLN A 199 -2.13 -14.89 11.52
C GLN A 199 -3.31 -13.95 11.26
N ALA A 200 -3.05 -12.73 10.76
CA ALA A 200 -4.08 -11.78 10.39
C ALA A 200 -4.96 -12.35 9.25
N LYS A 201 -6.27 -12.15 9.37
CA LYS A 201 -7.21 -12.60 8.33
C LYS A 201 -7.14 -11.67 7.13
N VAL A 202 -6.80 -12.22 5.97
CA VAL A 202 -6.65 -11.45 4.73
C VAL A 202 -7.57 -11.98 3.65
N GLY A 203 -8.38 -11.08 3.10
CA GLY A 203 -9.25 -11.34 1.96
C GLY A 203 -8.64 -10.85 0.65
N THR A 204 -9.22 -11.28 -0.46
CA THR A 204 -8.86 -10.84 -1.81
C THR A 204 -9.91 -9.85 -2.34
N LEU A 205 -9.45 -8.68 -2.76
CA LEU A 205 -10.28 -7.72 -3.48
C LEU A 205 -10.45 -8.20 -4.94
N PRO A 206 -11.64 -8.05 -5.53
CA PRO A 206 -11.85 -8.39 -6.92
C PRO A 206 -11.09 -7.43 -7.84
N GLY A 207 -10.51 -7.96 -8.92
CA GLY A 207 -9.83 -7.15 -9.92
C GLY A 207 -8.34 -6.99 -9.72
N ARG A 208 -7.78 -5.87 -10.19
CA ARG A 208 -6.35 -5.55 -10.12
C ARG A 208 -6.15 -4.09 -9.77
N ALA A 209 -5.14 -3.82 -8.96
CA ALA A 209 -4.76 -2.45 -8.60
C ALA A 209 -3.94 -1.73 -9.70
N ILE A 210 -3.29 -2.47 -10.60
CA ILE A 210 -2.43 -1.92 -11.65
C ILE A 210 -2.81 -2.51 -13.01
N ALA A 211 -2.90 -1.68 -14.04
CA ALA A 211 -2.73 -2.15 -15.41
C ALA A 211 -1.30 -2.70 -15.55
N ALA A 212 -1.14 -3.89 -16.11
CA ALA A 212 0.17 -4.54 -16.27
C ALA A 212 1.17 -3.54 -16.86
N ALA A 213 2.26 -3.30 -16.14
CA ALA A 213 3.28 -2.33 -16.54
C ALA A 213 3.82 -2.72 -17.91
N GLY A 214 3.57 -1.91 -18.93
CA GLY A 214 4.12 -2.08 -20.27
C GLY A 214 3.12 -2.14 -21.42
N ASN A 215 1.88 -2.51 -21.17
CA ASN A 215 0.83 -2.44 -22.19
C ASN A 215 -0.25 -1.49 -21.70
N ASN A 216 -0.48 -0.41 -22.43
CA ASN A 216 -1.60 0.51 -22.25
C ASN A 216 -2.97 -0.16 -22.59
N GLU A 217 -3.06 -1.45 -22.49
CA GLU A 217 -4.30 -2.18 -22.65
C GLU A 217 -5.06 -2.19 -21.35
N ILE A 218 -6.00 -1.28 -21.24
CA ILE A 218 -7.16 -1.40 -20.36
C ILE A 218 -7.83 -2.71 -20.77
N LEU A 219 -7.75 -3.74 -19.92
CA LEU A 219 -8.46 -4.98 -20.16
C LEU A 219 -9.96 -4.70 -20.15
N PRO A 220 -10.67 -4.89 -21.26
CA PRO A 220 -12.00 -4.32 -21.49
C PRO A 220 -13.15 -5.00 -20.71
N ASN A 221 -12.89 -5.95 -19.84
CA ASN A 221 -13.95 -6.78 -19.21
C ASN A 221 -13.91 -6.84 -17.69
N LEU A 222 -13.30 -5.87 -17.03
CA LEU A 222 -13.38 -5.78 -15.61
C LEU A 222 -14.31 -4.63 -15.24
N SER A 223 -15.55 -4.96 -14.88
CA SER A 223 -16.40 -4.09 -14.07
C SER A 223 -15.71 -3.91 -12.73
N LEU A 224 -14.70 -3.05 -12.69
CA LEU A 224 -13.89 -2.78 -11.51
C LEU A 224 -14.56 -1.68 -10.71
N PRO A 225 -15.01 -2.00 -9.51
CA PRO A 225 -15.42 -0.98 -8.57
C PRO A 225 -14.26 -0.20 -7.98
N LEU A 226 -13.01 -0.64 -8.16
CA LEU A 226 -11.81 0.05 -7.73
C LEU A 226 -10.94 0.36 -8.94
N TYR A 227 -11.13 1.52 -9.53
CA TYR A 227 -10.21 2.03 -10.54
C TYR A 227 -9.00 2.63 -9.85
N PHE A 228 -7.90 1.89 -9.86
CA PHE A 228 -6.60 2.38 -9.46
C PHE A 228 -5.73 2.62 -10.70
N ASN A 229 -6.25 3.28 -11.70
CA ASN A 229 -5.50 3.60 -12.91
C ASN A 229 -5.21 5.08 -12.98
N GLY A 230 -3.94 5.40 -12.92
CA GLY A 230 -3.41 6.72 -13.24
C GLY A 230 -3.30 7.01 -14.72
N LEU A 231 -3.98 6.29 -15.57
CA LEU A 231 -4.04 6.54 -17.01
C LEU A 231 -5.47 6.97 -17.36
N THR A 232 -5.64 8.27 -17.54
CA THR A 232 -6.78 8.82 -18.28
C THR A 232 -6.76 8.31 -19.72
N PRO A 233 -7.95 8.12 -20.34
CA PRO A 233 -8.05 7.92 -21.77
C PRO A 233 -7.47 9.09 -22.53
#